data_86cbf03229c602c96c9ea1af7be3697d
#
_entry.id   86cbf03229c602c96c9ea1af7be3697d
#
_cell.length_a   1.000
_cell.length_b   1.000
_cell.length_c   1.000
_cell.angle_alpha   90.00
_cell.angle_beta   90.00
_cell.angle_gamma   90.00
#
_symmetry.space_group_name_H-M   'P 1'
#
loop_
_entity.id
_entity.type
_entity.pdbx_description
1 polymer ?
#
loop_
_entity_poly.entity_id
_entity_poly.type
_entity_poly.pdbx_seq_one_letter_code
_entity_poly.pdbx_strand_id
1 'polypeptide(L)'
;SLKKIAELRNRLGNVKVEGGRSFNPGFHLALDLDNMLLVSEAMARCALQREESRGGHTREDFPKMDPTWRQVNSIATWSGSKMNVVKEPLAPMPKELAALFDLEELKKYLTESELSNYGGAK
;
A
#
# COMPACT_ATOMS: atom_id res chain seq x y z
N SER A 1 9.11 9.22 -9.58
CA SER A 1 8.74 7.81 -9.89
C SER A 1 7.52 7.71 -10.81
N LEU A 2 6.38 8.37 -10.58
CA LEU A 2 5.17 8.28 -11.44
C LEU A 2 5.42 8.68 -12.89
N LYS A 3 6.19 9.76 -13.16
CA LYS A 3 6.60 10.13 -14.52
C LYS A 3 7.33 9.00 -15.22
N LYS A 4 8.23 8.31 -14.52
CA LYS A 4 8.99 7.19 -15.10
C LYS A 4 8.10 5.98 -15.42
N ILE A 5 7.11 5.69 -14.57
CA ILE A 5 6.13 4.63 -14.82
C ILE A 5 5.32 4.96 -16.08
N ALA A 6 4.87 6.21 -16.24
CA ALA A 6 4.16 6.65 -17.44
C ALA A 6 5.02 6.55 -18.72
N GLU A 7 6.31 6.94 -18.66
CA GLU A 7 7.25 6.75 -19.78
C GLU A 7 7.40 5.27 -20.14
N LEU A 8 7.56 4.40 -19.14
CA LEU A 8 7.70 2.96 -19.36
C LEU A 8 6.42 2.36 -19.98
N ARG A 9 5.24 2.81 -19.51
CA ARG A 9 3.96 2.38 -20.09
C ARG A 9 3.83 2.79 -21.57
N ASN A 10 4.26 3.99 -21.94
CA ASN A 10 4.28 4.42 -23.33
C ASN A 10 5.25 3.59 -24.20
N ARG A 11 6.31 3.05 -23.61
CA ARG A 11 7.27 2.17 -24.31
C ARG A 11 6.79 0.73 -24.43
N LEU A 12 5.79 0.31 -23.64
CA LEU A 12 5.31 -1.06 -23.59
C LEU A 12 4.87 -1.57 -24.96
N GLY A 13 4.17 -0.74 -25.75
CA GLY A 13 3.73 -1.08 -27.10
C GLY A 13 4.86 -1.38 -28.10
N ASN A 14 6.11 -1.02 -27.75
CA ASN A 14 7.29 -1.26 -28.59
C ASN A 14 8.09 -2.49 -28.14
N VAL A 15 7.62 -3.21 -27.13
CA VAL A 15 8.32 -4.41 -26.63
C VAL A 15 8.19 -5.51 -27.69
N LYS A 16 9.32 -6.05 -28.12
CA LYS A 16 9.40 -7.18 -29.04
C LYS A 16 10.13 -8.33 -28.33
N VAL A 17 9.62 -9.52 -28.51
CA VAL A 17 10.22 -10.74 -27.99
C VAL A 17 10.53 -11.65 -29.18
N GLU A 18 11.77 -12.08 -29.27
CA GLU A 18 12.20 -13.02 -30.31
C GLU A 18 11.83 -14.45 -29.92
N GLY A 19 11.65 -15.30 -30.95
CA GLY A 19 11.32 -16.71 -30.78
C GLY A 19 9.83 -17.03 -30.76
N GLY A 20 9.49 -18.29 -30.53
CA GLY A 20 8.11 -18.77 -30.41
C GLY A 20 7.47 -18.41 -29.05
N ARG A 21 6.18 -18.69 -28.92
CA ARG A 21 5.44 -18.49 -27.66
C ARG A 21 5.67 -19.60 -26.65
N SER A 22 5.93 -20.83 -27.14
CA SER A 22 6.12 -21.99 -26.28
C SER A 22 7.50 -21.99 -25.64
N PHE A 23 7.56 -22.23 -24.32
CA PHE A 23 8.79 -22.28 -23.54
C PHE A 23 9.67 -21.01 -23.65
N ASN A 24 9.03 -19.84 -23.83
CA ASN A 24 9.72 -18.57 -23.99
C ASN A 24 9.51 -17.68 -22.74
N PRO A 25 10.47 -17.63 -21.78
CA PRO A 25 10.36 -16.79 -20.61
C PRO A 25 10.21 -15.31 -20.93
N GLY A 26 10.86 -14.83 -21.99
CA GLY A 26 10.76 -13.44 -22.45
C GLY A 26 9.35 -13.06 -22.88
N PHE A 27 8.61 -14.00 -23.48
CA PHE A 27 7.21 -13.80 -23.87
C PHE A 27 6.32 -13.64 -22.62
N HIS A 28 6.52 -14.49 -21.59
CA HIS A 28 5.77 -14.36 -20.33
C HIS A 28 6.07 -13.05 -19.60
N LEU A 29 7.35 -12.67 -19.52
CA LEU A 29 7.74 -11.38 -18.94
C LEU A 29 7.13 -10.19 -19.68
N ALA A 30 7.04 -10.26 -21.01
CA ALA A 30 6.41 -9.20 -21.80
C ALA A 30 4.91 -9.07 -21.51
N LEU A 31 4.21 -10.19 -21.28
CA LEU A 31 2.79 -10.19 -20.88
C LEU A 31 2.59 -9.62 -19.47
N ASP A 32 3.51 -9.93 -18.55
CA ASP A 32 3.43 -9.47 -17.17
C ASP A 32 3.78 -7.99 -17.01
N LEU A 33 4.45 -7.40 -17.98
CA LEU A 33 5.01 -6.05 -17.86
C LEU A 33 3.94 -4.98 -17.61
N ASP A 34 2.76 -5.11 -18.24
CA ASP A 34 1.65 -4.17 -17.97
C ASP A 34 1.11 -4.30 -16.55
N ASN A 35 0.96 -5.51 -16.04
CA ASN A 35 0.56 -5.78 -14.66
C ASN A 35 1.60 -5.25 -13.67
N MET A 36 2.89 -5.43 -13.96
CA MET A 36 3.98 -4.89 -13.14
C MET A 36 3.94 -3.36 -13.08
N LEU A 37 3.68 -2.69 -14.20
CA LEU A 37 3.54 -1.23 -14.24
C LEU A 37 2.29 -0.76 -13.51
N LEU A 38 1.18 -1.49 -13.59
CA LEU A 38 -0.06 -1.21 -12.87
C LEU A 38 0.15 -1.26 -11.35
N VAL A 39 0.75 -2.35 -10.87
CA VAL A 39 1.06 -2.51 -9.42
C VAL A 39 2.06 -1.46 -8.96
N SER A 40 3.11 -1.18 -9.75
CA SER A 40 4.09 -0.15 -9.44
C SER A 40 3.46 1.25 -9.34
N GLU A 41 2.48 1.54 -10.19
CA GLU A 41 1.73 2.80 -10.12
C GLU A 41 0.90 2.87 -8.85
N ALA A 42 0.17 1.81 -8.49
CA ALA A 42 -0.62 1.76 -7.27
C ALA A 42 0.25 1.98 -6.03
N MET A 43 1.37 1.26 -5.93
CA MET A 43 2.34 1.41 -4.85
C MET A 43 2.90 2.85 -4.77
N ALA A 44 3.32 3.42 -5.90
CA ALA A 44 3.89 4.76 -5.94
C ALA A 44 2.88 5.85 -5.55
N ARG A 45 1.61 5.71 -5.95
CA ARG A 45 0.54 6.63 -5.59
C ARG A 45 0.17 6.53 -4.10
N CYS A 46 0.02 5.32 -3.58
CA CYS A 46 -0.25 5.11 -2.15
C CYS A 46 0.91 5.62 -1.29
N ALA A 47 2.16 5.35 -1.68
CA ALA A 47 3.34 5.84 -0.97
C ALA A 47 3.47 7.36 -1.01
N LEU A 48 3.11 7.99 -2.12
CA LEU A 48 3.11 9.45 -2.23
C LEU A 48 2.03 10.10 -1.36
N GLN A 49 0.86 9.48 -1.25
CA GLN A 49 -0.25 9.96 -0.42
C GLN A 49 0.06 9.85 1.07
N ARG A 50 0.79 8.80 1.49
CA ARG A 50 1.10 8.54 2.91
C ARG A 50 2.20 9.47 3.40
N GLU A 51 1.82 10.46 4.19
CA GLU A 51 2.70 11.51 4.73
C GLU A 51 3.22 11.15 6.12
N GLU A 52 3.86 10.01 6.22
CA GLU A 52 4.51 9.51 7.43
C GLU A 52 5.64 8.54 7.06
N SER A 53 6.46 8.16 8.06
CA SER A 53 7.38 7.03 7.97
C SER A 53 6.93 5.93 8.95
N ARG A 54 6.70 4.69 8.42
CA ARG A 54 6.20 3.56 9.22
C ARG A 54 6.65 2.24 8.61
N GLY A 55 7.27 1.38 9.40
CA GLY A 55 7.80 0.10 8.94
C GLY A 55 8.79 0.29 7.79
N GLY A 56 8.58 -0.40 6.68
CA GLY A 56 9.40 -0.25 5.46
C GLY A 56 9.10 0.99 4.62
N HIS A 57 8.04 1.76 4.96
CA HIS A 57 7.72 3.01 4.28
C HIS A 57 8.48 4.16 4.94
N THR A 58 9.47 4.71 4.25
CA THR A 58 10.31 5.81 4.74
C THR A 58 10.18 7.03 3.84
N ARG A 59 9.90 8.18 4.45
CA ARG A 59 9.81 9.50 3.81
C ARG A 59 10.78 10.47 4.49
N GLU A 60 11.72 11.04 3.76
CA GLU A 60 12.65 12.05 4.27
C GLU A 60 11.93 13.35 4.67
N ASP A 61 10.87 13.71 3.94
CA ASP A 61 10.01 14.87 4.20
C ASP A 61 9.02 14.66 5.36
N PHE A 62 8.71 13.40 5.72
CA PHE A 62 7.85 13.02 6.83
C PHE A 62 8.50 11.90 7.67
N PRO A 63 9.57 12.19 8.43
CA PRO A 63 10.40 11.15 9.07
C PRO A 63 9.76 10.47 10.27
N LYS A 64 8.60 10.96 10.76
CA LYS A 64 7.92 10.42 11.95
C LYS A 64 6.66 9.66 11.57
N MET A 65 6.24 8.76 12.47
CA MET A 65 4.93 8.14 12.40
C MET A 65 3.84 9.16 12.76
N ASP A 66 2.74 9.12 12.02
CA ASP A 66 1.53 9.89 12.32
C ASP A 66 0.40 8.93 12.73
N PRO A 67 -0.18 9.09 13.95
CA PRO A 67 -1.27 8.24 14.43
C PRO A 67 -2.49 8.21 13.53
N THR A 68 -2.77 9.28 12.78
CA THR A 68 -3.93 9.34 11.88
C THR A 68 -3.81 8.37 10.71
N TRP A 69 -2.59 8.16 10.21
CA TRP A 69 -2.34 7.20 9.13
C TRP A 69 -2.46 5.74 9.55
N ARG A 70 -2.40 5.46 10.86
CA ARG A 70 -2.65 4.12 11.39
C ARG A 70 -4.13 3.73 11.32
N GLN A 71 -5.02 4.70 11.31
CA GLN A 71 -6.47 4.49 11.35
C GLN A 71 -7.12 4.38 9.98
N VAL A 72 -6.32 4.40 8.91
CA VAL A 72 -6.82 4.37 7.55
C VAL A 72 -6.03 3.40 6.67
N ASN A 73 -6.73 2.78 5.72
CA ASN A 73 -6.14 2.11 4.57
C ASN A 73 -6.05 3.07 3.38
N SER A 74 -4.97 2.96 2.61
CA SER A 74 -4.91 3.56 1.29
C SER A 74 -5.43 2.54 0.27
N ILE A 75 -6.54 2.86 -0.40
CA ILE A 75 -7.17 1.98 -1.38
C ILE A 75 -6.99 2.58 -2.76
N ALA A 76 -6.29 1.84 -3.64
CA ALA A 76 -6.19 2.19 -5.04
C ALA A 76 -7.38 1.60 -5.80
N THR A 77 -8.14 2.47 -6.47
CA THR A 77 -9.30 2.08 -7.27
C THR A 77 -9.14 2.60 -8.69
N TRP A 78 -9.71 1.87 -9.64
CA TRP A 78 -9.77 2.28 -11.03
C TRP A 78 -11.09 2.99 -11.31
N SER A 79 -11.04 4.22 -11.79
CA SER A 79 -12.22 5.01 -12.16
C SER A 79 -12.06 5.52 -13.58
N GLY A 80 -12.81 4.96 -14.52
CA GLY A 80 -12.67 5.25 -15.94
C GLY A 80 -11.27 4.88 -16.46
N SER A 81 -10.46 5.88 -16.80
CA SER A 81 -9.10 5.69 -17.31
C SER A 81 -8.01 6.06 -16.30
N LYS A 82 -8.37 6.36 -15.05
CA LYS A 82 -7.43 6.84 -14.03
C LYS A 82 -7.46 5.99 -12.78
N MET A 83 -6.28 5.80 -12.20
CA MET A 83 -6.14 5.23 -10.87
C MET A 83 -6.29 6.35 -9.83
N ASN A 84 -7.25 6.17 -8.92
CA ASN A 84 -7.47 7.01 -7.75
C ASN A 84 -7.00 6.29 -6.49
N VAL A 85 -6.49 7.04 -5.53
CA VAL A 85 -6.17 6.52 -4.19
C VAL A 85 -7.02 7.27 -3.19
N VAL A 86 -7.79 6.51 -2.42
CA VAL A 86 -8.66 7.04 -1.36
C VAL A 86 -8.23 6.51 -0.01
N LYS A 87 -8.54 7.26 1.05
CA LYS A 87 -8.37 6.83 2.44
C LYS A 87 -9.68 6.20 2.89
N GLU A 88 -9.61 4.98 3.40
CA GLU A 88 -10.75 4.30 4.01
C GLU A 88 -10.46 4.04 5.49
N PRO A 89 -11.35 4.46 6.40
CA PRO A 89 -11.18 4.21 7.81
C PRO A 89 -11.09 2.71 8.11
N LEU A 90 -10.16 2.34 9.00
CA LEU A 90 -10.12 0.98 9.54
C LEU A 90 -11.29 0.76 10.49
N ALA A 91 -11.91 -0.42 10.40
CA ALA A 91 -12.82 -0.85 11.43
C ALA A 91 -12.08 -0.98 12.78
N PRO A 92 -12.71 -0.61 13.91
CA PRO A 92 -12.09 -0.81 15.21
C PRO A 92 -11.82 -2.32 15.43
N MET A 93 -10.72 -2.62 16.13
CA MET A 93 -10.39 -3.99 16.48
C MET A 93 -11.52 -4.59 17.34
N PRO A 94 -12.05 -5.78 17.02
CA PRO A 94 -12.99 -6.47 17.88
C PRO A 94 -12.43 -6.68 19.29
N LYS A 95 -13.28 -6.50 20.32
CA LYS A 95 -12.84 -6.59 21.73
C LYS A 95 -12.27 -7.95 22.09
N GLU A 96 -12.83 -9.02 21.52
CA GLU A 96 -12.35 -10.39 21.68
C GLU A 96 -10.94 -10.59 21.12
N LEU A 97 -10.58 -9.90 20.05
CA LEU A 97 -9.20 -9.95 19.52
C LEU A 97 -8.26 -9.09 20.35
N ALA A 98 -8.70 -7.94 20.82
CA ALA A 98 -7.89 -7.08 21.68
C ALA A 98 -7.56 -7.76 23.01
N ALA A 99 -8.48 -8.59 23.55
CA ALA A 99 -8.30 -9.35 24.79
C ALA A 99 -7.22 -10.45 24.70
N LEU A 100 -6.76 -10.79 23.48
CA LEU A 100 -5.66 -11.75 23.28
C LEU A 100 -4.27 -11.13 23.50
N PHE A 101 -4.18 -9.81 23.59
CA PHE A 101 -2.93 -9.09 23.76
C PHE A 101 -2.79 -8.60 25.20
N ASP A 102 -1.57 -8.67 25.73
CA ASP A 102 -1.25 -8.04 27.00
C ASP A 102 -1.37 -6.50 26.88
N LEU A 103 -1.89 -5.87 27.92
CA LEU A 103 -2.08 -4.42 27.96
C LEU A 103 -0.76 -3.65 27.71
N GLU A 104 0.36 -4.18 28.21
CA GLU A 104 1.70 -3.57 27.99
C GLU A 104 2.13 -3.64 26.52
N GLU A 105 1.72 -4.68 25.79
CA GLU A 105 1.94 -4.74 24.34
C GLU A 105 1.07 -3.73 23.58
N LEU A 106 -0.20 -3.61 23.95
CA LEU A 106 -1.12 -2.66 23.34
C LEU A 106 -0.66 -1.20 23.54
N LYS A 107 -0.11 -0.87 24.70
CA LYS A 107 0.45 0.48 24.99
C LYS A 107 1.57 0.91 24.04
N LYS A 108 2.31 -0.03 23.46
CA LYS A 108 3.39 0.29 22.51
C LYS A 108 2.86 0.84 21.19
N TYR A 109 1.63 0.51 20.83
CA TYR A 109 1.06 0.77 19.51
C TYR A 109 -0.18 1.66 19.54
N LEU A 110 -0.91 1.70 20.65
CA LEU A 110 -2.15 2.44 20.79
C LEU A 110 -1.95 3.70 21.61
N THR A 111 -2.69 4.76 21.26
CA THR A 111 -2.76 5.98 22.08
C THR A 111 -3.61 5.73 23.32
N GLU A 112 -3.49 6.59 24.35
CA GLU A 112 -4.31 6.48 25.57
C GLU A 112 -5.82 6.49 25.29
N SER A 113 -6.26 7.30 24.33
CA SER A 113 -7.67 7.37 23.93
C SER A 113 -8.16 6.07 23.27
N GLU A 114 -7.30 5.38 22.53
CA GLU A 114 -7.62 4.09 21.93
C GLU A 114 -7.60 2.97 22.99
N LEU A 115 -6.64 3.01 23.90
CA LEU A 115 -6.56 2.05 25.01
C LEU A 115 -7.79 2.09 25.92
N SER A 116 -8.42 3.26 26.11
CA SER A 116 -9.64 3.37 26.90
C SER A 116 -10.79 2.51 26.36
N ASN A 117 -10.81 2.23 25.05
CA ASN A 117 -11.80 1.37 24.42
C ASN A 117 -11.56 -0.12 24.70
N TYR A 118 -10.35 -0.49 25.16
CA TYR A 118 -9.93 -1.88 25.41
C TYR A 118 -9.61 -2.15 26.88
N GLY A 119 -9.46 -1.14 27.70
CA GLY A 119 -9.07 -1.22 29.12
C GLY A 119 -10.15 -1.73 30.09
N GLY A 120 -11.25 -2.29 29.61
CA GLY A 120 -12.34 -2.82 30.42
C GLY A 120 -12.49 -4.35 30.43
N ALA A 121 -11.52 -5.09 29.90
CA ALA A 121 -11.57 -6.54 29.83
C ALA A 121 -10.57 -7.15 30.84
N LYS A 122 -10.95 -7.16 32.12
CA LYS A 122 -10.57 -8.15 33.14
C LYS A 122 -11.77 -8.38 34.03
#